data_cb15cf516fe129edcc6d0a6ed31cedd8
#
_entry.id   cb15cf516fe129edcc6d0a6ed31cedd8
#
_cell.length_a   1.000
_cell.length_b   1.000
_cell.length_c   1.000
_cell.angle_alpha   90.00
_cell.angle_beta   90.00
_cell.angle_gamma   90.00
#
_symmetry.space_group_name_H-M   'P 1'
#
loop_
_entity.id
_entity.type
_entity.pdbx_description
1 polymer ?
#
loop_
_entity_poly.entity_id
_entity_poly.type
_entity_poly.pdbx_seq_one_letter_code
_entity_poly.pdbx_strand_id
1 'polypeptide(L)'
;MNKEVLYVLLPDYAAHEMVYLSEAIASDEFALKENPKYVNKVVAPTLEPVKSIGGFRVIPDYSFDTMPEDYAALVLIGGFGWTTPVAEKVAPIVSKAIEAGKVVGAICNAASFMAKCGFLNHVRH
;
A
#
# COMPACT_ATOMS: atom_id res chain seq x y z
N MET A 1 -19.32 -1.74 -5.52
CA MET A 1 -18.06 -2.17 -4.90
C MET A 1 -16.91 -1.27 -5.37
N ASN A 2 -16.16 -0.72 -4.46
CA ASN A 2 -15.01 0.12 -4.80
C ASN A 2 -13.88 -0.77 -5.33
N LYS A 3 -13.26 -0.34 -6.43
CA LYS A 3 -12.19 -1.08 -7.11
C LYS A 3 -10.83 -0.42 -6.93
N GLU A 4 -10.67 0.39 -5.91
CA GLU A 4 -9.39 1.04 -5.65
C GLU A 4 -8.43 0.10 -4.93
N VAL A 5 -7.19 0.08 -5.40
CA VAL A 5 -6.06 -0.58 -4.73
C VAL A 5 -5.20 0.54 -4.16
N LEU A 6 -5.06 0.55 -2.84
CA LEU A 6 -4.34 1.62 -2.14
C LEU A 6 -2.91 1.17 -1.84
N TYR A 7 -1.95 1.95 -2.31
CA TYR A 7 -0.52 1.71 -2.07
C TYR A 7 -0.03 2.66 -0.99
N VAL A 8 0.38 2.11 0.14
CA VAL A 8 0.91 2.91 1.24
C VAL A 8 2.39 3.19 1.00
N LEU A 9 2.72 4.46 0.86
CA LEU A 9 4.09 4.93 0.66
C LEU A 9 4.53 5.73 1.87
N LEU A 10 5.64 5.32 2.47
CA LEU A 10 6.34 6.12 3.48
C LEU A 10 7.54 6.80 2.81
N PRO A 11 8.07 7.88 3.38
CA PRO A 11 9.28 8.51 2.83
C PRO A 11 10.39 7.49 2.59
N ASP A 12 11.10 7.63 1.48
CA ASP A 12 12.13 6.71 1.01
C ASP A 12 11.60 5.32 0.66
N TYR A 13 10.42 5.30 -0.01
CA TYR A 13 9.83 4.06 -0.48
C TYR A 13 10.59 3.48 -1.67
N ALA A 14 10.48 2.17 -1.85
CA ALA A 14 11.12 1.43 -2.95
C ALA A 14 10.20 1.45 -4.18
N ALA A 15 10.42 2.39 -5.09
CA ALA A 15 9.52 2.63 -6.22
C ALA A 15 9.32 1.40 -7.11
N HIS A 16 10.36 0.59 -7.33
CA HIS A 16 10.26 -0.58 -8.21
C HIS A 16 9.21 -1.58 -7.72
N GLU A 17 9.00 -1.69 -6.42
CA GLU A 17 8.01 -2.61 -5.85
C GLU A 17 6.57 -2.19 -6.15
N MET A 18 6.34 -0.88 -6.29
CA MET A 18 5.03 -0.34 -6.63
C MET A 18 4.76 -0.42 -8.14
N VAL A 19 5.77 -0.14 -8.94
CA VAL A 19 5.63 0.03 -10.39
C VAL A 19 5.15 -1.26 -11.06
N TYR A 20 5.80 -2.38 -10.79
CA TYR A 20 5.43 -3.64 -11.45
C TYR A 20 4.01 -4.06 -11.15
N LEU A 21 3.62 -4.02 -9.88
CA LEU A 21 2.28 -4.45 -9.46
C LEU A 21 1.21 -3.50 -10.01
N SER A 22 1.43 -2.20 -9.89
CA SER A 22 0.44 -1.21 -10.33
C SER A 22 0.20 -1.25 -11.83
N GLU A 23 1.25 -1.46 -12.63
CA GLU A 23 1.13 -1.60 -14.06
C GLU A 23 0.37 -2.88 -14.46
N ALA A 24 0.65 -3.99 -13.76
CA ALA A 24 -0.04 -5.25 -14.02
C ALA A 24 -1.55 -5.16 -13.70
N ILE A 25 -1.90 -4.41 -12.68
CA ILE A 25 -3.30 -4.26 -12.26
C ILE A 25 -4.08 -3.31 -13.18
N ALA A 26 -3.46 -2.21 -13.60
CA ALA A 26 -4.14 -1.15 -14.35
C ALA A 26 -4.08 -1.32 -15.86
N SER A 27 -3.12 -2.11 -16.36
CA SER A 27 -2.92 -2.24 -17.80
C SER A 27 -3.95 -3.17 -18.46
N ASP A 28 -4.55 -2.70 -19.54
CA ASP A 28 -5.46 -3.51 -20.33
C ASP A 28 -4.75 -4.70 -21.00
N GLU A 29 -3.44 -4.58 -21.26
CA GLU A 29 -2.68 -5.66 -21.88
C GLU A 29 -2.42 -6.83 -20.95
N PHE A 30 -2.28 -6.56 -19.65
CA PHE A 30 -2.03 -7.59 -18.67
C PHE A 30 -3.31 -8.07 -17.97
N ALA A 31 -4.38 -7.30 -18.02
CA ALA A 31 -5.64 -7.67 -17.39
C ALA A 31 -6.35 -8.73 -18.22
N LEU A 32 -6.91 -9.73 -17.55
CA LEU A 32 -7.82 -10.66 -18.21
C LEU A 32 -9.10 -9.89 -18.54
N LYS A 33 -9.58 -10.03 -19.79
CA LYS A 33 -10.75 -9.29 -20.27
C LYS A 33 -12.00 -9.46 -19.42
N GLU A 34 -12.07 -10.56 -18.68
CA GLU A 34 -13.21 -10.90 -17.84
C GLU A 34 -13.13 -10.36 -16.43
N ASN A 35 -11.96 -9.84 -16.03
CA ASN A 35 -11.76 -9.34 -14.67
C ASN A 35 -12.14 -7.87 -14.56
N PRO A 36 -12.74 -7.47 -13.43
CA PRO A 36 -12.99 -6.05 -13.18
C PRO A 36 -11.69 -5.27 -13.17
N LYS A 37 -11.73 -4.08 -13.71
CA LYS A 37 -10.59 -3.19 -13.76
C LYS A 37 -10.41 -2.49 -12.42
N TYR A 38 -9.22 -2.55 -11.87
CA TYR A 38 -8.90 -1.88 -10.63
C TYR A 38 -8.18 -0.55 -10.90
N VAL A 39 -8.33 0.40 -9.99
CA VAL A 39 -7.72 1.72 -10.07
C VAL A 39 -6.71 1.85 -8.94
N ASN A 40 -5.49 2.24 -9.27
CA ASN A 40 -4.43 2.42 -8.29
C ASN A 40 -4.48 3.82 -7.69
N LYS A 41 -4.34 3.88 -6.37
CA LYS A 41 -4.27 5.14 -5.62
C LYS A 41 -3.12 5.07 -4.62
N VAL A 42 -2.51 6.21 -4.35
CA VAL A 42 -1.40 6.32 -3.40
C VAL A 42 -1.91 6.92 -2.10
N VAL A 43 -1.52 6.30 -0.99
CA VAL A 43 -1.80 6.77 0.36
C VAL A 43 -0.48 7.02 1.07
N ALA A 44 -0.36 8.18 1.71
CA ALA A 44 0.84 8.55 2.45
C ALA A 44 0.45 9.22 3.78
N PRO A 45 1.41 9.43 4.70
CA PRO A 45 1.08 10.07 5.99
C PRO A 45 0.42 11.43 5.85
N THR A 46 0.80 12.21 4.83
CA THR A 46 0.21 13.52 4.52
C THR A 46 -0.02 13.61 3.02
N LEU A 47 -0.63 14.71 2.56
CA LEU A 47 -0.81 14.97 1.14
C LEU A 47 0.41 15.61 0.47
N GLU A 48 1.47 15.87 1.23
CA GLU A 48 2.72 16.36 0.68
C GLU A 48 3.37 15.31 -0.22
N PRO A 49 4.12 15.71 -1.27
CA PRO A 49 4.79 14.74 -2.12
C PRO A 49 5.72 13.82 -1.34
N VAL A 50 5.66 12.53 -1.67
CA VAL A 50 6.49 11.50 -1.04
C VAL A 50 7.65 11.17 -1.97
N LYS A 51 8.85 11.18 -1.42
CA LYS A 51 10.07 10.92 -2.17
C LYS A 51 10.46 9.45 -2.08
N SER A 52 10.77 8.84 -3.22
CA SER A 52 11.31 7.48 -3.26
C SER A 52 12.81 7.45 -2.88
N ILE A 53 13.34 6.25 -2.71
CA ILE A 53 14.79 6.08 -2.47
C ILE A 53 15.59 6.74 -3.59
N GLY A 54 15.13 6.66 -4.83
CA GLY A 54 15.80 7.27 -5.98
C GLY A 54 15.57 8.76 -6.15
N GLY A 55 14.79 9.40 -5.28
CA GLY A 55 14.54 10.83 -5.30
C GLY A 55 13.32 11.29 -6.11
N PHE A 56 12.58 10.37 -6.69
CA PHE A 56 11.37 10.71 -7.43
C PHE A 56 10.22 10.99 -6.47
N ARG A 57 9.43 12.03 -6.76
CA ARG A 57 8.33 12.46 -5.91
C ARG A 57 6.99 12.05 -6.50
N VAL A 58 6.13 11.54 -5.65
CA VAL A 58 4.75 11.18 -6.00
C VAL A 58 3.81 12.00 -5.13
N ILE A 59 2.78 12.57 -5.76
CA ILE A 59 1.73 13.29 -5.04
C ILE A 59 0.69 12.25 -4.59
N PRO A 60 0.46 12.09 -3.28
CA PRO A 60 -0.54 11.13 -2.80
C PRO A 60 -1.96 11.52 -3.22
N ASP A 61 -2.79 10.51 -3.45
CA ASP A 61 -4.23 10.72 -3.66
C ASP A 61 -4.94 10.91 -2.32
N TYR A 62 -4.46 10.23 -1.28
CA TYR A 62 -5.02 10.29 0.07
C TYR A 62 -3.92 10.39 1.10
N SER A 63 -4.23 11.06 2.23
CA SER A 63 -3.43 10.94 3.44
C SER A 63 -4.03 9.84 4.32
N PHE A 64 -3.36 9.49 5.42
CA PHE A 64 -3.92 8.56 6.40
C PHE A 64 -5.26 9.06 6.98
N ASP A 65 -5.44 10.39 7.02
CA ASP A 65 -6.65 10.99 7.57
C ASP A 65 -7.78 11.12 6.54
N THR A 66 -7.47 11.06 5.25
CA THR A 66 -8.45 11.28 4.18
C THR A 66 -8.72 10.04 3.33
N MET A 67 -8.07 8.91 3.64
CA MET A 67 -8.26 7.68 2.85
C MET A 67 -9.70 7.18 2.98
N PRO A 68 -10.24 6.55 1.92
CA PRO A 68 -11.61 6.03 1.97
C PRO A 68 -11.69 4.81 2.90
N GLU A 69 -12.90 4.55 3.39
CA GLU A 69 -13.16 3.33 4.15
C GLU A 69 -13.38 2.12 3.25
N ASP A 70 -13.92 2.36 2.05
CA ASP A 70 -14.18 1.30 1.08
C ASP A 70 -13.12 1.30 -0.01
N TYR A 71 -12.39 0.18 -0.10
CA TYR A 71 -11.40 -0.06 -1.13
C TYR A 71 -11.20 -1.58 -1.26
N ALA A 72 -10.62 -2.02 -2.37
CA ALA A 72 -10.48 -3.45 -2.65
C ALA A 72 -9.29 -4.08 -1.94
N ALA A 73 -8.14 -3.38 -1.93
CA ALA A 73 -6.90 -3.93 -1.39
C ALA A 73 -6.01 -2.83 -0.84
N LEU A 74 -5.17 -3.21 0.11
CA LEU A 74 -4.15 -2.34 0.71
C LEU A 74 -2.79 -3.01 0.49
N VAL A 75 -1.87 -2.30 -0.16
CA VAL A 75 -0.52 -2.80 -0.45
C VAL A 75 0.50 -1.90 0.22
N LEU A 76 1.30 -2.48 1.09
CA LEU A 76 2.36 -1.76 1.80
C LEU A 76 3.66 -1.91 1.01
N ILE A 77 4.18 -0.80 0.50
CA ILE A 77 5.40 -0.78 -0.30
C ILE A 77 6.61 -0.63 0.63
N GLY A 78 7.62 -1.45 0.43
CA GLY A 78 8.83 -1.42 1.24
C GLY A 78 9.64 -0.15 1.09
N GLY A 79 10.72 -0.05 1.84
CA GLY A 79 11.61 1.09 1.84
C GLY A 79 12.17 1.36 3.24
N PHE A 80 12.83 2.48 3.39
CA PHE A 80 13.51 2.81 4.64
C PHE A 80 12.58 3.40 5.72
N GLY A 81 11.40 3.86 5.33
CA GLY A 81 10.45 4.48 6.26
C GLY A 81 9.86 3.52 7.29
N TRP A 82 9.89 2.22 7.03
CA TRP A 82 9.25 1.22 7.91
C TRP A 82 9.97 1.00 9.24
N THR A 83 11.19 1.51 9.37
CA THR A 83 11.93 1.48 10.63
C THR A 83 11.90 2.83 11.36
N THR A 84 11.10 3.76 10.90
CA THR A 84 10.92 5.08 11.51
C THR A 84 9.61 5.16 12.31
N PRO A 85 9.47 6.14 13.22
CA PRO A 85 8.24 6.26 14.02
C PRO A 85 6.95 6.44 13.20
N VAL A 86 7.03 6.99 11.99
CA VAL A 86 5.84 7.19 11.15
C VAL A 86 5.18 5.86 10.77
N ALA A 87 5.95 4.78 10.72
CA ALA A 87 5.42 3.45 10.40
C ALA A 87 4.37 3.00 11.41
N GLU A 88 4.47 3.41 12.67
CA GLU A 88 3.51 3.04 13.70
C GLU A 88 2.09 3.50 13.38
N LYS A 89 1.95 4.58 12.62
CA LYS A 89 0.64 5.10 12.21
C LYS A 89 -0.06 4.19 11.20
N VAL A 90 0.69 3.29 10.57
CA VAL A 90 0.12 2.34 9.59
C VAL A 90 -0.55 1.16 10.28
N ALA A 91 -0.11 0.78 11.49
CA ALA A 91 -0.65 -0.38 12.19
C ALA A 91 -2.19 -0.34 12.35
N PRO A 92 -2.81 0.77 12.80
CA PRO A 92 -4.28 0.82 12.88
C PRO A 92 -4.96 0.68 11.52
N ILE A 93 -4.34 1.19 10.46
CA ILE A 93 -4.88 1.10 9.09
C ILE A 93 -4.90 -0.36 8.65
N VAL A 94 -3.81 -1.09 8.88
CA VAL A 94 -3.71 -2.52 8.54
C VAL A 94 -4.71 -3.33 9.36
N SER A 95 -4.79 -3.08 10.66
CA SER A 95 -5.72 -3.77 11.55
C SER A 95 -7.16 -3.61 11.08
N LYS A 96 -7.56 -2.39 10.75
CA LYS A 96 -8.89 -2.09 10.25
C LYS A 96 -9.18 -2.78 8.91
N ALA A 97 -8.19 -2.82 8.02
CA ALA A 97 -8.31 -3.49 6.73
C ALA A 97 -8.53 -4.99 6.89
N ILE A 98 -7.75 -5.62 7.77
CA ILE A 98 -7.88 -7.06 8.06
C ILE A 98 -9.26 -7.36 8.66
N GLU A 99 -9.72 -6.58 9.62
CA GLU A 99 -11.02 -6.75 10.24
C GLU A 99 -12.16 -6.61 9.22
N ALA A 100 -12.01 -5.74 8.24
CA ALA A 100 -13.00 -5.53 7.19
C ALA A 100 -12.92 -6.57 6.06
N GLY A 101 -12.02 -7.54 6.14
CA GLY A 101 -11.87 -8.59 5.12
C GLY A 101 -11.21 -8.13 3.84
N LYS A 102 -10.48 -7.02 3.85
CA LYS A 102 -9.79 -6.51 2.68
C LYS A 102 -8.55 -7.36 2.38
N VAL A 103 -8.14 -7.38 1.12
CA VAL A 103 -6.85 -7.98 0.75
C VAL A 103 -5.74 -7.04 1.21
N VAL A 104 -4.78 -7.58 1.95
CA VAL A 104 -3.63 -6.81 2.44
C VAL A 104 -2.36 -7.51 1.98
N GLY A 105 -1.50 -6.77 1.30
CA GLY A 105 -0.19 -7.25 0.86
C GLY A 105 0.91 -6.34 1.39
N ALA A 106 2.08 -6.91 1.59
CA ALA A 106 3.26 -6.16 2.03
C ALA A 106 4.50 -6.70 1.34
N ILE A 107 5.39 -5.81 0.95
CA ILE A 107 6.58 -6.16 0.20
C ILE A 107 7.82 -5.72 0.98
N CYS A 108 8.83 -6.58 1.05
CA CYS A 108 10.14 -6.28 1.63
C CYS A 108 10.03 -5.81 3.09
N ASN A 109 10.57 -4.65 3.44
CA ASN A 109 10.56 -4.14 4.83
C ASN A 109 9.15 -3.92 5.39
N ALA A 110 8.17 -3.69 4.53
CA ALA A 110 6.78 -3.60 4.97
C ALA A 110 6.26 -4.95 5.50
N ALA A 111 6.70 -6.05 4.89
CA ALA A 111 6.37 -7.38 5.39
C ALA A 111 7.01 -7.63 6.76
N SER A 112 8.24 -7.18 6.96
CA SER A 112 8.92 -7.26 8.26
C SER A 112 8.16 -6.46 9.32
N PHE A 113 7.66 -5.29 8.96
CA PHE A 113 6.82 -4.48 9.85
C PHE A 113 5.55 -5.22 10.25
N MET A 114 4.87 -5.87 9.29
CA MET A 114 3.67 -6.65 9.57
C MET A 114 3.95 -7.80 10.52
N ALA A 115 5.07 -8.50 10.33
CA ALA A 115 5.48 -9.58 11.22
C ALA A 115 5.73 -9.07 12.64
N LYS A 116 6.41 -7.95 12.76
CA LYS A 116 6.73 -7.32 14.04
C LYS A 116 5.47 -6.88 14.80
N CYS A 117 4.44 -6.46 14.07
CA CYS A 117 3.15 -6.07 14.67
C CYS A 117 2.24 -7.27 14.97
N GLY A 118 2.64 -8.49 14.62
CA GLY A 118 1.86 -9.70 14.88
C GLY A 118 0.81 -10.02 13.82
N PHE A 119 0.75 -9.27 12.72
CA PHE A 119 -0.28 -9.48 11.69
C PHE A 119 -0.07 -10.77 10.89
N LEU A 120 1.12 -11.36 10.92
CA LEU A 120 1.43 -12.58 10.19
C LEU A 120 1.35 -13.85 11.06
N ASN A 121 0.96 -13.72 12.32
CA ASN A 121 1.00 -14.86 13.27
C ASN A 121 0.05 -16.00 12.90
N HIS A 122 -1.04 -15.69 12.19
CA HIS A 122 -2.08 -16.68 11.88
C HIS A 122 -2.27 -16.88 10.39
N VAL A 123 -1.33 -16.43 9.57
CA VAL A 123 -1.39 -16.59 8.11
C VAL A 123 -0.12 -17.24 7.59
N ARG A 124 -0.27 -17.94 6.47
CA ARG A 124 0.88 -18.48 5.74
C ARG A 124 1.58 -17.34 4.99
N HIS A 125 2.87 -17.25 5.14
CA HIS A 125 3.65 -16.20 4.52
C HIS A 125 5.04 -16.70 4.11
#